data_bfeffc44bf60dd0ea6c17e230d91f9c5
#
_entry.id   bfeffc44bf60dd0ea6c17e230d91f9c5
#
_cell.length_a   1.000
_cell.length_b   1.000
_cell.length_c   1.000
_cell.angle_alpha   90.00
_cell.angle_beta   90.00
_cell.angle_gamma   90.00
#
_symmetry.space_group_name_H-M   'P 1'
#
loop_
_entity.id
_entity.type
_entity.pdbx_description
1 polymer ?
#
loop_
_entity_poly.entity_id
_entity_poly.type
_entity_poly.pdbx_seq_one_letter_code
_entity_poly.pdbx_strand_id
1 'polypeptide(L)'
;MTLHFDHDVVRKLWDNYYVPFVKGYFAANGRFRSDDVKTGALLGCVGSCASATFFPKQVMPGDNQVHDIEMKVLPAPRFAGSEKVAVQQGAGMVVTTGTEAEINGAVTFLKWFTEPQNNIAFAVESGYLPVTTAANDMDAIRASGLELTDNMEQTLSGAVKTVRENELYTPTAFAGGNAVRKIL
;
A
#
# COMPACT_ATOMS: atom_id res chain seq x y z
N MET A 1 -17.77 13.51 18.00
CA MET A 1 -17.62 12.16 17.40
C MET A 1 -17.48 11.18 18.54
N THR A 2 -18.23 10.11 18.54
CA THR A 2 -18.14 9.03 19.54
C THR A 2 -17.53 7.82 18.88
N LEU A 3 -16.52 7.24 19.52
CA LEU A 3 -15.95 5.96 19.07
C LEU A 3 -16.87 4.83 19.55
N HIS A 4 -17.20 3.96 18.64
CA HIS A 4 -17.98 2.77 18.96
C HIS A 4 -17.12 1.54 18.66
N PHE A 5 -17.01 0.66 19.64
CA PHE A 5 -16.26 -0.61 19.51
C PHE A 5 -17.27 -1.75 19.43
N ASP A 6 -17.29 -2.42 18.30
CA ASP A 6 -18.07 -3.64 18.13
C ASP A 6 -17.32 -4.83 18.77
N HIS A 7 -17.98 -5.50 19.72
CA HIS A 7 -17.38 -6.59 20.48
C HIS A 7 -16.96 -7.78 19.61
N ASP A 8 -17.73 -8.09 18.57
CA ASP A 8 -17.43 -9.23 17.69
C ASP A 8 -16.24 -8.91 16.79
N VAL A 9 -16.13 -7.67 16.32
CA VAL A 9 -14.96 -7.21 15.56
C VAL A 9 -13.72 -7.19 16.45
N VAL A 10 -13.82 -6.62 17.66
CA VAL A 10 -12.71 -6.62 18.65
C VAL A 10 -12.26 -8.05 18.96
N ARG A 11 -13.20 -8.98 19.14
CA ARG A 11 -12.88 -10.39 19.38
C ARG A 11 -12.15 -11.04 18.23
N LYS A 12 -12.59 -10.78 16.97
CA LYS A 12 -11.90 -11.27 15.78
C LYS A 12 -10.48 -10.73 15.67
N LEU A 13 -10.27 -9.45 15.95
CA LEU A 13 -8.93 -8.84 15.97
C LEU A 13 -8.05 -9.44 17.07
N TRP A 14 -8.62 -9.66 18.27
CA TRP A 14 -7.92 -10.28 19.37
C TRP A 14 -7.42 -11.69 18.99
N ASP A 15 -8.32 -12.54 18.51
CA ASP A 15 -8.01 -13.92 18.20
C ASP A 15 -7.08 -14.09 16.99
N ASN A 16 -7.16 -13.19 16.00
CA ASN A 16 -6.43 -13.34 14.74
C ASN A 16 -5.22 -12.40 14.59
N TYR A 17 -5.05 -11.42 15.45
CA TYR A 17 -3.91 -10.51 15.42
C TYR A 17 -3.15 -10.52 16.76
N TYR A 18 -3.80 -10.16 17.86
CA TYR A 18 -3.14 -10.04 19.16
C TYR A 18 -2.59 -11.38 19.68
N VAL A 19 -3.40 -12.45 19.66
CA VAL A 19 -2.97 -13.77 20.12
C VAL A 19 -1.79 -14.30 19.28
N PRO A 20 -1.80 -14.27 17.93
CA PRO A 20 -0.64 -14.64 17.13
C PRO A 20 0.58 -13.76 17.39
N PHE A 21 0.40 -12.46 17.65
CA PHE A 21 1.50 -11.56 18.01
C PHE A 21 2.16 -11.99 19.33
N VAL A 22 1.38 -12.25 20.37
CA VAL A 22 1.90 -12.71 21.68
C VAL A 22 2.58 -14.08 21.56
N LYS A 23 2.12 -14.93 20.64
CA LYS A 23 2.75 -16.22 20.35
C LYS A 23 4.03 -16.13 19.51
N GLY A 24 4.42 -14.92 19.09
CA GLY A 24 5.62 -14.70 18.28
C GLY A 24 5.46 -15.05 16.80
N TYR A 25 4.22 -15.21 16.30
CA TYR A 25 3.97 -15.44 14.87
C TYR A 25 4.04 -14.16 14.05
N PHE A 26 3.81 -13.01 14.69
CA PHE A 26 3.95 -11.67 14.13
C PHE A 26 5.01 -10.89 14.87
N ALA A 27 5.77 -10.07 14.15
CA ALA A 27 6.77 -9.20 14.72
C ALA A 27 6.71 -7.80 14.07
N ALA A 28 7.14 -6.81 14.82
CA ALA A 28 7.23 -5.43 14.42
C ALA A 28 8.45 -4.79 15.10
N ASN A 29 9.64 -5.05 14.56
CA ASN A 29 10.91 -4.65 15.16
C ASN A 29 11.41 -3.30 14.64
N GLY A 30 11.37 -3.08 13.32
CA GLY A 30 11.78 -1.84 12.68
C GLY A 30 10.68 -0.80 12.59
N ARG A 31 11.01 0.36 12.06
CA ARG A 31 10.05 1.43 11.79
C ARG A 31 9.05 1.03 10.72
N PHE A 32 9.51 0.39 9.66
CA PHE A 32 8.70 -0.12 8.55
C PHE A 32 8.82 -1.64 8.46
N ARG A 33 7.75 -2.29 8.05
CA ARG A 33 7.74 -3.76 7.88
C ARG A 33 8.69 -4.23 6.79
N SER A 34 8.92 -3.42 5.77
CA SER A 34 9.95 -3.67 4.75
C SER A 34 11.38 -3.74 5.33
N ASP A 35 11.65 -3.03 6.42
CA ASP A 35 12.96 -3.12 7.09
C ASP A 35 13.13 -4.48 7.79
N ASP A 36 12.07 -4.99 8.42
CA ASP A 36 12.08 -6.31 9.05
C ASP A 36 12.27 -7.44 8.03
N VAL A 37 11.69 -7.30 6.82
CA VAL A 37 11.89 -8.28 5.74
C VAL A 37 13.35 -8.28 5.26
N LYS A 38 14.00 -7.13 5.16
CA LYS A 38 15.40 -7.01 4.73
C LYS A 38 16.37 -7.78 5.63
N THR A 39 16.03 -7.95 6.90
CA THR A 39 16.86 -8.74 7.83
C THR A 39 16.69 -10.25 7.67
N GLY A 40 15.73 -10.72 6.86
CA GLY A 40 15.41 -12.13 6.76
C GLY A 40 14.66 -12.71 7.97
N ALA A 41 14.28 -11.87 8.93
CA ALA A 41 13.56 -12.30 10.13
C ALA A 41 12.07 -12.61 9.88
N LEU A 42 11.51 -12.10 8.78
CA LEU A 42 10.12 -12.29 8.40
C LEU A 42 10.01 -12.98 7.04
N LEU A 43 9.13 -13.97 6.95
CA LEU A 43 8.77 -14.64 5.69
C LEU A 43 7.86 -13.81 4.79
N GLY A 44 7.16 -12.83 5.36
CA GLY A 44 6.24 -11.97 4.63
C GLY A 44 5.77 -10.80 5.45
N CYS A 45 5.16 -9.82 4.78
CA CYS A 45 4.51 -8.71 5.46
C CYS A 45 3.23 -8.29 4.75
N VAL A 46 2.34 -7.65 5.49
CA VAL A 46 1.19 -6.93 4.93
C VAL A 46 1.54 -5.45 4.94
N GLY A 47 1.40 -4.80 3.80
CA GLY A 47 1.77 -3.40 3.67
C GLY A 47 1.16 -2.73 2.44
N SER A 48 1.51 -1.47 2.23
CA SER A 48 1.16 -0.72 1.02
C SER A 48 1.86 -1.30 -0.21
N CYS A 49 1.22 -1.26 -1.38
CA CYS A 49 1.87 -1.62 -2.65
C CYS A 49 3.14 -0.80 -2.90
N ALA A 50 3.17 0.48 -2.54
CA ALA A 50 4.38 1.30 -2.63
C ALA A 50 5.55 0.77 -1.78
N SER A 51 5.31 0.03 -0.70
CA SER A 51 6.40 -0.56 0.10
C SER A 51 7.06 -1.76 -0.57
N ALA A 52 6.41 -2.40 -1.54
CA ALA A 52 6.97 -3.53 -2.26
C ALA A 52 8.20 -3.15 -3.13
N THR A 53 8.32 -1.88 -3.53
CA THR A 53 9.50 -1.36 -4.24
C THR A 53 10.79 -1.44 -3.40
N PHE A 54 10.66 -1.50 -2.06
CA PHE A 54 11.79 -1.60 -1.12
C PHE A 54 12.12 -3.04 -0.71
N PHE A 55 11.44 -4.05 -1.25
CA PHE A 55 11.73 -5.44 -0.93
C PHE A 55 13.11 -5.84 -1.46
N PRO A 56 13.92 -6.51 -0.64
CA PRO A 56 15.25 -6.94 -1.05
C PRO A 56 15.18 -8.13 -2.01
N LYS A 57 16.23 -8.29 -2.80
CA LYS A 57 16.48 -9.52 -3.57
C LYS A 57 17.31 -10.55 -2.78
N GLN A 58 17.94 -10.09 -1.71
CA GLN A 58 18.80 -10.90 -0.84
C GLN A 58 18.55 -10.53 0.61
N VAL A 59 18.65 -11.49 1.49
CA VAL A 59 18.57 -11.32 2.94
C VAL A 59 19.76 -12.00 3.62
N MET A 60 20.13 -11.53 4.79
CA MET A 60 21.19 -12.11 5.61
C MET A 60 20.62 -12.38 7.02
N PRO A 61 20.00 -13.55 7.23
CA PRO A 61 19.48 -13.95 8.54
C PRO A 61 20.62 -14.22 9.54
N GLY A 62 20.26 -14.71 10.72
CA GLY A 62 21.19 -14.87 11.84
C GLY A 62 22.36 -15.83 11.65
N ASP A 63 22.42 -16.55 10.52
CA ASP A 63 23.55 -17.39 10.13
C ASP A 63 24.71 -16.60 9.46
N ASN A 64 24.53 -15.30 9.25
CA ASN A 64 25.45 -14.40 8.56
C ASN A 64 25.79 -14.82 7.11
N GLN A 65 24.93 -15.63 6.48
CA GLN A 65 25.04 -15.98 5.08
C GLN A 65 24.03 -15.16 4.26
N VAL A 66 24.41 -14.80 3.04
CA VAL A 66 23.53 -14.12 2.09
C VAL A 66 22.70 -15.16 1.35
N HIS A 67 21.39 -14.99 1.37
CA HIS A 67 20.42 -15.84 0.69
C HIS A 67 19.66 -15.02 -0.34
N ASP A 68 19.58 -15.54 -1.56
CA ASP A 68 18.70 -14.99 -2.58
C ASP A 68 17.25 -15.31 -2.22
N ILE A 69 16.35 -14.34 -2.41
CA ILE A 69 14.93 -14.52 -2.17
C ILE A 69 14.12 -14.07 -3.39
N GLU A 70 12.98 -14.71 -3.57
CA GLU A 70 11.98 -14.36 -4.56
C GLU A 70 10.75 -13.81 -3.85
N MET A 71 10.29 -12.61 -4.26
CA MET A 71 9.07 -12.02 -3.74
C MET A 71 7.85 -12.57 -4.47
N LYS A 72 6.80 -12.88 -3.71
CA LYS A 72 5.46 -13.12 -4.25
C LYS A 72 4.47 -12.13 -3.65
N VAL A 73 3.71 -11.47 -4.50
CA VAL A 73 2.65 -10.55 -4.10
C VAL A 73 1.32 -11.27 -4.10
N LEU A 74 0.65 -11.26 -2.96
CA LEU A 74 -0.66 -11.85 -2.75
C LEU A 74 -1.67 -10.76 -2.37
N PRO A 75 -2.96 -10.96 -2.65
CA PRO A 75 -3.99 -10.07 -2.10
C PRO A 75 -3.92 -10.02 -0.58
N ALA A 76 -4.21 -8.84 0.00
CA ALA A 76 -4.27 -8.70 1.46
C ALA A 76 -5.27 -9.70 2.06
N PRO A 77 -4.90 -10.37 3.17
CA PRO A 77 -5.78 -11.33 3.82
C PRO A 77 -7.03 -10.64 4.36
N ARG A 78 -8.14 -11.35 4.36
CA ARG A 78 -9.40 -10.91 4.95
C ARG A 78 -10.08 -12.05 5.69
N PHE A 79 -10.98 -11.72 6.59
CA PHE A 79 -11.76 -12.74 7.31
C PHE A 79 -12.70 -13.48 6.35
N ALA A 80 -12.85 -14.77 6.56
CA ALA A 80 -13.80 -15.58 5.81
C ALA A 80 -15.22 -15.01 5.99
N GLY A 81 -15.95 -14.87 4.89
CA GLY A 81 -17.32 -14.35 4.91
C GLY A 81 -17.41 -12.82 5.05
N SER A 82 -16.29 -12.08 5.15
CA SER A 82 -16.34 -10.62 5.13
C SER A 82 -16.60 -10.06 3.74
N GLU A 83 -17.13 -8.84 3.68
CA GLU A 83 -17.27 -8.09 2.45
C GLU A 83 -15.92 -7.85 1.77
N LYS A 84 -15.96 -7.65 0.45
CA LYS A 84 -14.78 -7.36 -0.35
C LYS A 84 -14.44 -5.87 -0.22
N VAL A 85 -13.75 -5.52 0.85
CA VAL A 85 -13.29 -4.15 1.13
C VAL A 85 -11.77 -4.13 1.19
N ALA A 86 -11.15 -3.15 0.57
CA ALA A 86 -9.73 -2.91 0.66
C ALA A 86 -9.46 -1.48 1.15
N VAL A 87 -8.47 -1.33 2.02
CA VAL A 87 -8.08 -0.01 2.51
C VAL A 87 -7.35 0.74 1.41
N GLN A 88 -7.87 1.92 1.07
CA GLN A 88 -7.19 2.87 0.19
C GLN A 88 -6.37 3.85 1.03
N GLN A 89 -5.09 3.93 0.75
CA GLN A 89 -4.19 4.95 1.26
C GLN A 89 -3.48 5.60 0.08
N GLY A 90 -3.12 6.87 0.24
CA GLY A 90 -2.43 7.60 -0.82
C GLY A 90 -2.11 9.03 -0.40
N ALA A 91 -1.42 9.72 -1.29
CA ALA A 91 -1.20 11.14 -1.20
C ALA A 91 -2.24 11.87 -2.07
N GLY A 92 -2.72 13.01 -1.59
CA GLY A 92 -3.54 13.93 -2.37
C GLY A 92 -2.76 15.20 -2.71
N MET A 93 -3.00 15.72 -3.88
CA MET A 93 -2.49 17.03 -4.28
C MET A 93 -3.60 18.08 -4.18
N VAL A 94 -3.27 19.22 -3.60
CA VAL A 94 -4.23 20.30 -3.36
C VAL A 94 -3.70 21.58 -3.98
N VAL A 95 -4.55 22.27 -4.72
CA VAL A 95 -4.25 23.64 -5.17
C VAL A 95 -4.56 24.60 -4.02
N THR A 96 -3.54 25.31 -3.55
CA THR A 96 -3.69 26.31 -2.48
C THR A 96 -4.14 27.65 -3.03
N THR A 97 -4.57 28.54 -2.17
CA THR A 97 -4.83 29.94 -2.52
C THR A 97 -3.56 30.64 -2.97
N GLY A 98 -3.66 31.48 -3.99
CA GLY A 98 -2.54 32.20 -4.57
C GLY A 98 -3.03 33.19 -5.61
N THR A 99 -2.11 33.76 -6.39
CA THR A 99 -2.44 34.56 -7.57
C THR A 99 -3.09 33.68 -8.65
N GLU A 100 -3.81 34.29 -9.57
CA GLU A 100 -4.44 33.56 -10.68
C GLU A 100 -3.38 32.80 -11.51
N ALA A 101 -2.20 33.36 -11.72
CA ALA A 101 -1.12 32.70 -12.44
C ALA A 101 -0.60 31.46 -11.73
N GLU A 102 -0.43 31.50 -10.40
CA GLU A 102 0.00 30.36 -9.60
C GLU A 102 -1.06 29.24 -9.60
N ILE A 103 -2.33 29.60 -9.43
CA ILE A 103 -3.44 28.64 -9.48
C ILE A 103 -3.51 27.98 -10.87
N ASN A 104 -3.44 28.77 -11.95
CA ASN A 104 -3.45 28.25 -13.31
C ASN A 104 -2.24 27.35 -13.61
N GLY A 105 -1.06 27.70 -13.11
CA GLY A 105 0.14 26.86 -13.19
C GLY A 105 -0.03 25.53 -12.47
N ALA A 106 -0.53 25.55 -11.25
CA ALA A 106 -0.80 24.34 -10.46
C ALA A 106 -1.83 23.43 -11.14
N VAL A 107 -2.92 23.98 -11.65
CA VAL A 107 -3.96 23.24 -12.38
C VAL A 107 -3.39 22.64 -13.68
N THR A 108 -2.56 23.38 -14.40
CA THR A 108 -1.90 22.90 -15.63
C THR A 108 -0.99 21.70 -15.32
N PHE A 109 -0.18 21.81 -14.25
CA PHE A 109 0.65 20.70 -13.79
C PHE A 109 -0.19 19.47 -13.40
N LEU A 110 -1.28 19.63 -12.63
CA LEU A 110 -2.12 18.52 -12.22
C LEU A 110 -2.80 17.83 -13.40
N LYS A 111 -3.24 18.59 -14.40
CA LYS A 111 -3.79 18.02 -15.64
C LYS A 111 -2.75 17.18 -16.37
N TRP A 112 -1.54 17.72 -16.55
CA TRP A 112 -0.43 16.99 -17.16
C TRP A 112 -0.06 15.73 -16.35
N PHE A 113 0.05 15.84 -15.03
CA PHE A 113 0.41 14.73 -14.15
C PHE A 113 -0.61 13.59 -14.17
N THR A 114 -1.89 13.91 -14.35
CA THR A 114 -2.97 12.92 -14.40
C THR A 114 -3.27 12.38 -15.81
N GLU A 115 -2.57 12.86 -16.85
CA GLU A 115 -2.60 12.21 -18.16
C GLU A 115 -2.10 10.76 -18.05
N PRO A 116 -2.74 9.78 -18.72
CA PRO A 116 -2.45 8.36 -18.51
C PRO A 116 -0.96 8.01 -18.61
N GLN A 117 -0.27 8.48 -19.62
CA GLN A 117 1.15 8.20 -19.86
C GLN A 117 2.07 8.73 -18.74
N ASN A 118 1.83 9.95 -18.26
CA ASN A 118 2.63 10.58 -17.21
C ASN A 118 2.34 9.92 -15.85
N ASN A 119 1.08 9.59 -15.62
CA ASN A 119 0.66 8.97 -14.37
C ASN A 119 1.09 7.50 -14.28
N ILE A 120 1.14 6.76 -15.38
CA ILE A 120 1.71 5.42 -15.44
C ILE A 120 3.21 5.47 -15.12
N ALA A 121 3.96 6.42 -15.68
CA ALA A 121 5.38 6.56 -15.38
C ALA A 121 5.63 6.74 -13.88
N PHE A 122 4.89 7.65 -13.25
CA PHE A 122 4.95 7.84 -11.79
C PHE A 122 4.56 6.59 -11.01
N ALA A 123 3.51 5.87 -11.44
CA ALA A 123 3.04 4.67 -10.79
C ALA A 123 4.08 3.53 -10.84
N VAL A 124 4.70 3.32 -11.98
CA VAL A 124 5.75 2.30 -12.17
C VAL A 124 6.94 2.54 -11.24
N GLU A 125 7.41 3.79 -11.16
CA GLU A 125 8.58 4.14 -10.35
C GLU A 125 8.30 4.12 -8.84
N SER A 126 7.08 4.51 -8.44
CA SER A 126 6.74 4.71 -7.02
C SER A 126 6.01 3.54 -6.37
N GLY A 127 5.47 2.60 -7.16
CA GLY A 127 4.60 1.53 -6.67
C GLY A 127 3.19 2.02 -6.27
N TYR A 128 2.84 3.28 -6.54
CA TYR A 128 1.48 3.78 -6.43
C TYR A 128 0.63 3.32 -7.61
N LEU A 129 -0.69 3.43 -7.49
CA LEU A 129 -1.59 3.18 -8.60
C LEU A 129 -1.90 4.45 -9.37
N PRO A 130 -2.07 4.36 -10.71
CA PRO A 130 -2.59 5.46 -11.49
C PRO A 130 -3.99 5.89 -11.02
N VAL A 131 -4.28 7.19 -11.14
CA VAL A 131 -5.52 7.78 -10.63
C VAL A 131 -6.70 7.70 -11.59
N THR A 132 -6.46 7.47 -12.88
CA THR A 132 -7.53 7.33 -13.88
C THR A 132 -7.81 5.87 -14.20
N THR A 133 -9.06 5.55 -14.52
CA THR A 133 -9.46 4.19 -14.88
C THR A 133 -8.70 3.68 -16.11
N ALA A 134 -8.46 4.57 -17.09
CA ALA A 134 -7.71 4.24 -18.31
C ALA A 134 -6.25 3.88 -18.05
N ALA A 135 -5.62 4.56 -17.09
CA ALA A 135 -4.24 4.30 -16.69
C ALA A 135 -4.12 3.16 -15.68
N ASN A 136 -5.16 2.92 -14.86
CA ASN A 136 -5.19 1.84 -13.87
C ASN A 136 -5.58 0.50 -14.51
N ASP A 137 -4.82 0.14 -15.52
CA ASP A 137 -4.99 -1.06 -16.34
C ASP A 137 -3.63 -1.68 -16.67
N MET A 138 -3.48 -2.99 -16.45
CA MET A 138 -2.19 -3.64 -16.67
C MET A 138 -1.76 -3.69 -18.13
N ASP A 139 -2.70 -3.75 -19.06
CA ASP A 139 -2.36 -3.74 -20.48
C ASP A 139 -1.89 -2.34 -20.91
N ALA A 140 -2.50 -1.28 -20.38
CA ALA A 140 -2.04 0.10 -20.58
C ALA A 140 -0.64 0.33 -19.96
N ILE A 141 -0.41 -0.22 -18.76
CA ILE A 141 0.90 -0.12 -18.08
C ILE A 141 1.98 -0.84 -18.88
N ARG A 142 1.73 -2.05 -19.37
CA ARG A 142 2.67 -2.80 -20.23
C ARG A 142 2.91 -2.13 -21.57
N ALA A 143 1.86 -1.55 -22.16
CA ALA A 143 1.95 -0.83 -23.44
C ALA A 143 2.68 0.51 -23.34
N SER A 144 2.97 1.00 -22.14
CA SER A 144 3.68 2.28 -21.92
C SER A 144 5.13 2.27 -22.40
N GLY A 145 5.71 1.08 -22.61
CA GLY A 145 7.12 0.90 -22.99
C GLY A 145 8.12 1.12 -21.84
N LEU A 146 7.65 1.30 -20.62
CA LEU A 146 8.51 1.41 -19.43
C LEU A 146 9.03 0.02 -19.03
N GLU A 147 10.25 -0.02 -18.51
CA GLU A 147 10.83 -1.25 -17.98
C GLU A 147 10.14 -1.64 -16.68
N LEU A 148 9.51 -2.82 -16.67
CA LEU A 148 8.88 -3.40 -15.51
C LEU A 148 9.76 -4.53 -14.98
N THR A 149 10.25 -4.39 -13.75
CA THR A 149 10.85 -5.54 -13.06
C THR A 149 9.75 -6.52 -12.64
N ASP A 150 10.09 -7.80 -12.45
CA ASP A 150 9.13 -8.83 -11.99
C ASP A 150 8.39 -8.41 -10.71
N ASN A 151 9.11 -7.78 -9.78
CA ASN A 151 8.52 -7.27 -8.54
C ASN A 151 7.52 -6.14 -8.78
N MET A 152 7.82 -5.22 -9.69
CA MET A 152 6.91 -4.14 -10.08
C MET A 152 5.67 -4.69 -10.76
N GLU A 153 5.84 -5.62 -11.69
CA GLU A 153 4.70 -6.23 -12.40
C GLU A 153 3.78 -6.98 -11.44
N GLN A 154 4.32 -7.80 -10.54
CA GLN A 154 3.52 -8.49 -9.52
C GLN A 154 2.78 -7.52 -8.61
N THR A 155 3.46 -6.46 -8.16
CA THR A 155 2.89 -5.45 -7.26
C THR A 155 1.75 -4.69 -7.93
N LEU A 156 1.98 -4.14 -9.11
CA LEU A 156 0.97 -3.37 -9.85
C LEU A 156 -0.21 -4.26 -10.25
N SER A 157 0.06 -5.48 -10.73
CA SER A 157 -1.00 -6.44 -11.07
C SER A 157 -1.87 -6.79 -9.87
N GLY A 158 -1.26 -7.09 -8.71
CA GLY A 158 -1.97 -7.35 -7.47
C GLY A 158 -2.79 -6.16 -6.99
N ALA A 159 -2.24 -4.95 -7.11
CA ALA A 159 -2.90 -3.72 -6.70
C ALA A 159 -4.06 -3.32 -7.64
N VAL A 160 -3.87 -3.39 -8.96
CA VAL A 160 -4.93 -3.16 -9.97
C VAL A 160 -6.09 -4.15 -9.77
N LYS A 161 -5.77 -5.42 -9.55
CA LYS A 161 -6.77 -6.44 -9.25
C LYS A 161 -7.53 -6.12 -7.96
N THR A 162 -6.82 -5.70 -6.92
CA THR A 162 -7.44 -5.33 -5.64
C THR A 162 -8.45 -4.20 -5.80
N VAL A 163 -8.09 -3.15 -6.55
CA VAL A 163 -9.00 -2.01 -6.82
C VAL A 163 -10.23 -2.44 -7.63
N ARG A 164 -10.08 -3.36 -8.58
CA ARG A 164 -11.19 -3.83 -9.41
C ARG A 164 -12.16 -4.77 -8.69
N GLU A 165 -11.66 -5.55 -7.74
CA GLU A 165 -12.43 -6.61 -7.08
C GLU A 165 -13.01 -6.22 -5.72
N ASN A 166 -12.63 -5.05 -5.18
CA ASN A 166 -13.03 -4.62 -3.85
C ASN A 166 -13.61 -3.22 -3.85
N GLU A 167 -14.51 -2.96 -2.91
CA GLU A 167 -14.86 -1.60 -2.52
C GLU A 167 -13.68 -0.97 -1.79
N LEU A 168 -13.35 0.28 -2.15
CA LEU A 168 -12.23 0.98 -1.54
C LEU A 168 -12.72 1.79 -0.33
N TYR A 169 -12.07 1.61 0.80
CA TYR A 169 -12.37 2.30 2.05
C TYR A 169 -11.21 3.21 2.46
N THR A 170 -11.53 4.47 2.70
CA THR A 170 -10.61 5.44 3.30
C THR A 170 -11.13 5.84 4.67
N PRO A 171 -10.35 5.66 5.77
CA PRO A 171 -10.78 6.07 7.09
C PRO A 171 -11.07 7.57 7.16
N THR A 172 -12.19 7.93 7.76
CA THR A 172 -12.56 9.33 7.97
C THR A 172 -11.53 10.02 8.85
N ALA A 173 -11.02 11.17 8.39
CA ALA A 173 -10.15 12.01 9.21
C ALA A 173 -10.95 12.72 10.29
N PHE A 174 -10.43 12.75 11.52
CA PHE A 174 -11.02 13.48 12.63
C PHE A 174 -9.96 14.05 13.56
N ALA A 175 -10.32 15.13 14.28
CA ALA A 175 -9.45 15.73 15.29
C ALA A 175 -9.13 14.71 16.39
N GLY A 176 -7.86 14.52 16.70
CA GLY A 176 -7.40 13.53 17.68
C GLY A 176 -7.19 12.10 17.15
N GLY A 177 -7.42 11.85 15.86
CA GLY A 177 -7.25 10.51 15.27
C GLY A 177 -5.86 9.89 15.50
N ASN A 178 -4.81 10.70 15.48
CA ASN A 178 -3.44 10.24 15.78
C ASN A 178 -3.24 9.89 17.27
N ALA A 179 -3.95 10.54 18.18
CA ALA A 179 -3.90 10.21 19.60
C ALA A 179 -4.59 8.86 19.86
N VAL A 180 -5.74 8.62 19.24
CA VAL A 180 -6.46 7.34 19.34
C VAL A 180 -5.61 6.18 18.82
N ARG A 181 -4.93 6.35 17.68
CA ARG A 181 -4.03 5.30 17.13
C ARG A 181 -2.85 4.92 18.00
N LYS A 182 -2.47 5.78 18.96
CA LYS A 182 -1.40 5.50 19.92
C LYS A 182 -1.88 4.73 21.15
N ILE A 183 -3.19 4.72 21.38
CA ILE A 183 -3.81 4.06 22.53
C ILE A 183 -4.24 2.63 22.16
N LEU A 184 -4.63 2.44 20.90
CA LEU A 184 -5.00 1.14 20.35
C LEU A 184 -3.77 0.33 19.91
#